data_62c4201c46283abd94d41b7b79edb346
#
_entry.id   62c4201c46283abd94d41b7b79edb346
#
_cell.length_a   1.000
_cell.length_b   1.000
_cell.length_c   1.000
_cell.angle_alpha   90.00
_cell.angle_beta   90.00
_cell.angle_gamma   90.00
#
_symmetry.space_group_name_H-M   'P 1'
#
loop_
_entity.id
_entity.type
_entity.pdbx_description
1 polymer ?
#
loop_
_entity_poly.entity_id
_entity_poly.type
_entity_poly.pdbx_seq_one_letter_code
_entity_poly.pdbx_strand_id
1 'polypeptide(L)'
;MAATTSIVLIIREDPRTSARPVEALRIALGLAAGENPITVILMGQAVQLLAEETDDIVDIEILEKYLPSFEHLQIPFLLVFPSGPAPELQEGFAVTVGSSESARQAMA
;
A
#
# COMPACT_ATOMS: atom_id res chain seq x y z
N MET A 1 -15.83 -23.10 13.41
CA MET A 1 -14.90 -21.96 13.39
C MET A 1 -15.09 -21.15 12.13
N ALA A 2 -15.31 -19.88 12.27
CA ALA A 2 -15.48 -19.03 11.11
C ALA A 2 -14.15 -18.93 10.35
N ALA A 3 -14.22 -19.04 9.02
CA ALA A 3 -13.05 -18.84 8.19
C ALA A 3 -12.66 -17.37 8.24
N THR A 4 -11.37 -17.09 8.44
CA THR A 4 -10.86 -15.73 8.39
C THR A 4 -10.78 -15.30 6.94
N THR A 5 -11.51 -14.26 6.58
CA THR A 5 -11.46 -13.71 5.23
C THR A 5 -10.29 -12.75 5.13
N SER A 6 -9.35 -13.08 4.26
CA SER A 6 -8.21 -12.23 3.94
C SER A 6 -8.63 -11.22 2.88
N ILE A 7 -8.37 -9.94 3.13
CA ILE A 7 -8.72 -8.87 2.21
C ILE A 7 -7.45 -8.43 1.47
N VAL A 8 -7.52 -8.34 0.16
CA VAL A 8 -6.42 -7.84 -0.67
C VAL A 8 -6.88 -6.56 -1.34
N LEU A 9 -6.16 -5.47 -1.08
CA LEU A 9 -6.43 -4.18 -1.70
C LEU A 9 -5.33 -3.88 -2.70
N ILE A 10 -5.71 -3.64 -3.94
CA ILE A 10 -4.76 -3.36 -5.02
C ILE A 10 -4.84 -1.91 -5.42
N ILE A 11 -3.70 -1.22 -5.39
CA ILE A 11 -3.61 0.18 -5.79
C ILE A 11 -2.69 0.27 -6.99
N ARG A 12 -3.18 0.82 -8.11
CA ARG A 12 -2.45 0.92 -9.37
C ARG A 12 -2.25 2.36 -9.84
N GLU A 13 -3.09 3.28 -9.37
CA GLU A 13 -3.01 4.66 -9.85
C GLU A 13 -1.80 5.39 -9.29
N ASP A 14 -1.33 6.37 -10.04
CA ASP A 14 -0.22 7.22 -9.62
C ASP A 14 -0.72 8.20 -8.56
N PRO A 15 -0.18 8.14 -7.32
CA PRO A 15 -0.64 9.03 -6.26
C PRO A 15 -0.26 10.50 -6.47
N ARG A 16 0.58 10.78 -7.47
CA ARG A 16 0.96 12.15 -7.82
C ARG A 16 -0.07 12.83 -8.70
N THR A 17 -0.97 12.06 -9.32
CA THR A 17 -1.99 12.57 -10.24
C THR A 17 -3.42 12.27 -9.80
N SER A 18 -3.60 11.49 -8.73
CA SER A 18 -4.93 11.08 -8.27
C SER A 18 -4.94 11.01 -6.75
N ALA A 19 -6.08 11.34 -6.15
CA ALA A 19 -6.31 11.20 -4.71
C ALA A 19 -6.75 9.78 -4.33
N ARG A 20 -7.07 8.92 -5.30
CA ARG A 20 -7.57 7.57 -5.02
C ARG A 20 -6.61 6.67 -4.27
N PRO A 21 -5.30 6.69 -4.55
CA PRO A 21 -4.37 5.87 -3.78
C PRO A 21 -4.37 6.18 -2.28
N VAL A 22 -4.36 7.45 -1.91
CA VAL A 22 -4.42 7.86 -0.49
C VAL A 22 -5.76 7.48 0.12
N GLU A 23 -6.85 7.66 -0.61
CA GLU A 23 -8.19 7.27 -0.17
C GLU A 23 -8.29 5.75 0.03
N ALA A 24 -7.66 4.96 -0.84
CA ALA A 24 -7.62 3.51 -0.71
C ALA A 24 -6.89 3.08 0.56
N LEU A 25 -5.80 3.77 0.92
CA LEU A 25 -5.10 3.50 2.17
C LEU A 25 -5.97 3.81 3.39
N ARG A 26 -6.78 4.85 3.32
CA ARG A 26 -7.73 5.16 4.39
C ARG A 26 -8.72 4.01 4.59
N ILE A 27 -9.23 3.47 3.50
CA ILE A 27 -10.13 2.32 3.54
C ILE A 27 -9.43 1.09 4.13
N ALA A 28 -8.19 0.82 3.70
CA ALA A 28 -7.41 -0.29 4.22
C ALA A 28 -7.22 -0.18 5.74
N LEU A 29 -6.92 1.00 6.21
CA LEU A 29 -6.70 1.23 7.64
C LEU A 29 -7.99 1.00 8.44
N GLY A 30 -9.13 1.43 7.91
CA GLY A 30 -10.42 1.19 8.53
C GLY A 30 -10.76 -0.29 8.62
N LEU A 31 -10.46 -1.05 7.57
CA LEU A 31 -10.67 -2.50 7.56
C LEU A 31 -9.76 -3.22 8.55
N ALA A 32 -8.50 -2.79 8.64
CA ALA A 32 -7.55 -3.35 9.59
C ALA A 32 -7.97 -3.05 11.04
N ALA A 33 -8.50 -1.89 11.30
CA ALA A 33 -9.01 -1.51 12.62
C ALA A 33 -10.20 -2.37 13.03
N GLY A 34 -10.95 -2.93 12.06
CA GLY A 34 -12.03 -3.89 12.29
C GLY A 34 -11.54 -5.32 12.44
N GLU A 35 -10.24 -5.52 12.67
CA GLU A 35 -9.60 -6.84 12.85
C GLU A 35 -9.66 -7.73 11.61
N ASN A 36 -9.82 -7.17 10.43
CA ASN A 36 -9.75 -7.92 9.18
C ASN A 36 -8.30 -8.05 8.73
N PRO A 37 -7.82 -9.27 8.44
CA PRO A 37 -6.50 -9.43 7.85
C PRO A 37 -6.49 -8.76 6.46
N ILE A 38 -5.54 -7.86 6.23
CA ILE A 38 -5.47 -7.14 4.98
C ILE A 38 -4.04 -7.09 4.45
N THR A 39 -3.89 -7.25 3.15
CA THR A 39 -2.64 -7.05 2.43
C THR A 39 -2.86 -5.97 1.40
N VAL A 40 -1.98 -4.99 1.34
CA VAL A 40 -2.04 -3.92 0.35
C VAL A 40 -1.01 -4.19 -0.74
N ILE A 41 -1.46 -4.25 -1.98
CA ILE A 41 -0.57 -4.45 -3.14
C ILE A 41 -0.45 -3.12 -3.87
N LEU A 42 0.77 -2.59 -3.94
CA LEU A 42 1.08 -1.36 -4.66
C LEU A 42 1.77 -1.73 -5.97
N MET A 43 1.14 -1.43 -7.09
CA MET A 43 1.64 -1.77 -8.42
C MET A 43 1.98 -0.50 -9.21
N GLY A 44 3.03 -0.58 -9.99
CA GLY A 44 3.45 0.53 -10.85
C GLY A 44 3.76 1.78 -10.02
N GLN A 45 3.24 2.92 -10.43
CA GLN A 45 3.54 4.19 -9.75
C GLN A 45 2.91 4.30 -8.35
N ALA A 46 2.00 3.41 -7.98
CA ALA A 46 1.43 3.40 -6.64
C ALA A 46 2.49 3.14 -5.56
N VAL A 47 3.62 2.53 -5.91
CA VAL A 47 4.74 2.33 -4.96
C VAL A 47 5.27 3.65 -4.41
N GLN A 48 5.02 4.76 -5.08
CA GLN A 48 5.40 6.09 -4.61
C GLN A 48 4.77 6.47 -3.28
N LEU A 49 3.67 5.81 -2.89
CA LEU A 49 3.05 6.05 -1.58
C LEU A 49 4.00 5.80 -0.42
N LEU A 50 4.96 4.89 -0.59
CA LEU A 50 5.94 4.55 0.44
C LEU A 50 7.33 5.11 0.14
N ALA A 51 7.47 5.97 -0.86
CA ALA A 51 8.75 6.59 -1.20
C ALA A 51 9.18 7.58 -0.10
N GLU A 52 10.47 7.79 0.03
CA GLU A 52 11.01 8.78 0.95
C GLU A 52 10.61 10.20 0.56
N GLU A 53 10.58 10.49 -0.75
CA GLU A 53 10.16 11.78 -1.28
C GLU A 53 8.71 11.69 -1.74
N THR A 54 7.82 12.41 -1.08
CA THR A 54 6.39 12.34 -1.32
C THR A 54 5.76 13.71 -1.56
N ASP A 55 6.57 14.74 -1.81
CA ASP A 55 6.07 16.11 -1.97
C ASP A 55 5.07 16.26 -3.12
N ASP A 56 5.17 15.40 -4.14
CA ASP A 56 4.31 15.43 -5.32
C ASP A 56 2.99 14.68 -5.13
N ILE A 57 2.79 14.00 -4.00
CA ILE A 57 1.63 13.15 -3.81
C ILE A 57 0.40 14.00 -3.49
N VAL A 58 -0.70 13.72 -4.19
CA VAL A 58 -1.99 14.36 -3.92
C VAL A 58 -2.46 13.98 -2.52
N ASP A 59 -2.87 14.97 -1.75
CA ASP A 59 -3.30 14.79 -0.35
C ASP A 59 -2.19 14.24 0.55
N ILE A 60 -0.95 14.68 0.32
CA ILE A 60 0.20 14.22 1.11
C ILE A 60 0.00 14.40 2.62
N GLU A 61 -0.66 15.44 3.05
CA GLU A 61 -0.92 15.68 4.48
C GLU A 61 -1.78 14.57 5.08
N ILE A 62 -2.73 14.07 4.32
CA ILE A 62 -3.59 12.94 4.72
C ILE A 62 -2.76 11.66 4.77
N LEU A 63 -1.92 11.44 3.75
CA LEU A 63 -1.04 10.28 3.71
C LEU A 63 -0.11 10.24 4.93
N GLU A 64 0.53 11.36 5.25
CA GLU A 64 1.44 11.46 6.40
C GLU A 64 0.73 11.16 7.72
N LYS A 65 -0.55 11.43 7.78
CA LYS A 65 -1.37 11.14 8.97
C LYS A 65 -1.62 9.64 9.13
N TYR A 66 -1.77 8.91 8.03
CA TYR A 66 -2.10 7.48 8.06
C TYR A 66 -0.89 6.55 8.10
N LEU A 67 0.22 6.94 7.50
CA LEU A 67 1.40 6.07 7.41
C LEU A 67 1.89 5.54 8.76
N PRO A 68 1.95 6.35 9.83
CA PRO A 68 2.37 5.81 11.12
C PRO A 68 1.51 4.67 11.64
N SER A 69 0.21 4.69 11.34
CA SER A 69 -0.68 3.60 11.73
C SER A 69 -0.39 2.30 10.98
N PHE A 70 -0.05 2.40 9.69
CA PHE A 70 0.37 1.23 8.91
C PHE A 70 1.65 0.62 9.47
N GLU A 71 2.61 1.45 9.87
CA GLU A 71 3.84 1.00 10.48
C GLU A 71 3.55 0.35 11.85
N HIS A 72 2.75 0.98 12.66
CA HIS A 72 2.40 0.47 13.99
C HIS A 72 1.68 -0.89 13.91
N LEU A 73 0.73 -1.01 13.00
CA LEU A 73 -0.06 -2.24 12.84
C LEU A 73 0.65 -3.29 12.00
N GLN A 74 1.78 -2.95 11.39
CA GLN A 74 2.55 -3.85 10.52
C GLN A 74 1.68 -4.46 9.42
N ILE A 75 0.85 -3.63 8.79
CA ILE A 75 0.02 -4.07 7.66
C ILE A 75 0.93 -4.44 6.49
N PRO A 76 0.82 -5.67 5.94
CA PRO A 76 1.73 -6.10 4.87
C PRO A 76 1.51 -5.33 3.58
N PHE A 77 2.60 -4.88 2.98
CA PHE A 77 2.61 -4.31 1.64
C PHE A 77 3.37 -5.23 0.69
N LEU A 78 2.77 -5.53 -0.45
CA LEU A 78 3.46 -6.19 -1.55
C LEU A 78 3.68 -5.14 -2.64
N LEU A 79 4.93 -4.91 -2.99
CA LEU A 79 5.29 -3.90 -3.99
C LEU A 79 5.66 -4.56 -5.31
N VAL A 80 5.03 -4.12 -6.39
CA VAL A 80 5.38 -4.54 -7.75
C VAL A 80 5.86 -3.29 -8.49
N PHE A 81 7.16 -3.13 -8.59
CA PHE A 81 7.76 -1.93 -9.18
C PHE A 81 7.53 -1.86 -10.68
N PRO A 82 7.36 -0.65 -11.24
CA PRO A 82 7.31 -0.46 -12.67
C PRO A 82 8.71 -0.69 -13.28
N SER A 83 8.78 -0.76 -14.60
CA SER A 83 10.06 -0.79 -15.30
C SER A 83 10.84 0.49 -15.03
N GLY A 84 12.13 0.37 -14.80
CA GLY A 84 13.00 1.50 -14.52
C GLY A 84 13.48 1.56 -13.08
N PRO A 85 14.12 2.67 -12.68
CA PRO A 85 14.66 2.77 -11.32
C PRO A 85 13.57 2.81 -10.26
N ALA A 86 13.77 2.07 -9.18
CA ALA A 86 12.86 2.07 -8.04
C ALA A 86 13.12 3.29 -7.16
N PRO A 87 12.09 3.88 -6.55
CA PRO A 87 12.27 4.99 -5.61
C PRO A 87 12.90 4.51 -4.31
N GLU A 88 13.53 5.40 -3.59
CA GLU A 88 13.95 5.15 -2.22
C GLU A 88 12.71 5.05 -1.34
N LEU A 89 12.60 3.99 -0.54
CA LEU A 89 11.45 3.72 0.29
C LEU A 89 11.69 4.10 1.75
N GLN A 90 10.64 4.53 2.42
CA GLN A 90 10.67 4.77 3.86
C GLN A 90 10.88 3.46 4.61
N GLU A 91 11.59 3.51 5.73
CA GLU A 91 11.80 2.35 6.58
C GLU A 91 10.64 2.18 7.56
N GLY A 92 10.53 1.00 8.16
CA GLY A 92 9.58 0.71 9.23
C GLY A 92 8.32 -0.02 8.78
N PHE A 93 8.08 -0.12 7.47
CA PHE A 93 6.90 -0.80 6.94
C PHE A 93 7.17 -2.28 6.67
N ALA A 94 6.14 -3.11 6.80
CA ALA A 94 6.21 -4.52 6.47
C ALA A 94 6.10 -4.71 4.95
N VAL A 95 7.22 -4.56 4.25
CA VAL A 95 7.27 -4.55 2.79
C VAL A 95 7.89 -5.83 2.24
N THR A 96 7.21 -6.41 1.24
CA THR A 96 7.75 -7.50 0.42
C THR A 96 7.75 -7.01 -1.02
N VAL A 97 8.86 -7.18 -1.71
CA VAL A 97 8.96 -6.85 -3.15
C VAL A 97 8.64 -8.11 -3.94
N GLY A 98 7.74 -7.98 -4.90
CA GLY A 98 7.31 -9.10 -5.72
C GLY A 98 7.23 -8.75 -7.20
N SER A 99 6.75 -9.72 -7.97
CA SER A 99 6.49 -9.59 -9.39
C SER A 99 4.97 -9.55 -9.62
N SER A 100 4.56 -9.30 -10.88
CA SER A 100 3.15 -9.39 -11.24
C SER A 100 2.59 -10.78 -10.95
N GLU A 101 3.40 -11.81 -11.11
CA GLU A 101 3.01 -13.18 -10.79
C GLU A 101 2.79 -13.35 -9.27
N SER A 102 3.67 -12.81 -8.44
CA SER A 102 3.50 -12.83 -6.99
C SER A 102 2.21 -12.14 -6.57
N ALA A 103 1.87 -11.03 -7.22
CA ALA A 103 0.63 -10.31 -6.95
C ALA A 103 -0.59 -11.16 -7.32
N ARG A 104 -0.54 -11.87 -8.45
CA ARG A 104 -1.63 -12.78 -8.86
C ARG A 104 -1.82 -13.92 -7.86
N GLN A 105 -0.74 -14.46 -7.34
CA GLN A 105 -0.81 -15.52 -6.34
C GLN A 105 -1.43 -15.02 -5.04
N ALA A 106 -1.14 -13.80 -4.64
CA ALA A 106 -1.73 -13.19 -3.45
C ALA A 106 -3.23 -12.95 -3.62
N MET A 107 -3.69 -12.74 -4.87
CA MET A 107 -5.10 -12.52 -5.18
C MET A 107 -5.90 -13.82 -5.37
N ALA A 108 -5.23 -14.92 -5.53
CA ALA A 108 -5.86 -16.20 -5.80
C ALA A 108 -6.59 -16.78 -4.57
#